data_04d6622acc797a72c9e9e14fc019bb3c
#
_entry.id   04d6622acc797a72c9e9e14fc019bb3c
#
_cell.length_a   1.000
_cell.length_b   1.000
_cell.length_c   1.000
_cell.angle_alpha   90.00
_cell.angle_beta   90.00
_cell.angle_gamma   90.00
#
_symmetry.space_group_name_H-M   'P 1'
#
loop_
_entity.id
_entity.type
_entity.pdbx_description
1 polymer ?
#
loop_
_entity_poly.entity_id
_entity_poly.type
_entity_poly.pdbx_seq_one_letter_code
_entity_poly.pdbx_strand_id
1 'polypeptide(L)'
;LKNEGSSVKRDGILEQLEQAKFVLAEVLENLPEELSEEQCEQELEKLGNRIQRLGPINLAAIDEYSQQSERKVYLDKQNADLERALDTLENAIRKIDKETRSRFKDTFDKINAGLQNLFPKVFGGGHAYLDMTGEDLLDTGVAIMARPPGKRNSTIHLLSGGEKAMTAIALVFSIFRLNPS
;
A
#
# COMPACT_ATOMS: atom_id res chain seq x y z
N LEU A 1 22.69 39.69 69.71
CA LEU A 1 23.09 39.90 68.29
C LEU A 1 23.37 38.58 67.55
N LYS A 2 24.04 37.56 68.16
CA LYS A 2 24.22 36.26 67.47
C LYS A 2 22.96 35.39 67.41
N ASN A 3 22.10 35.44 68.40
CA ASN A 3 20.86 34.63 68.48
C ASN A 3 19.76 35.14 67.52
N GLU A 4 19.70 36.44 67.26
CA GLU A 4 18.68 37.03 66.38
C GLU A 4 18.94 36.66 64.90
N GLY A 5 20.23 36.67 64.46
CA GLY A 5 20.56 36.28 63.14
C GLY A 5 20.30 34.79 62.77
N SER A 6 20.44 33.91 63.81
CA SER A 6 20.15 32.48 63.65
C SER A 6 18.64 32.20 63.63
N SER A 7 17.82 32.98 64.37
CA SER A 7 16.36 32.86 64.32
C SER A 7 15.78 33.27 62.99
N VAL A 8 16.27 34.38 62.42
CA VAL A 8 15.80 34.88 61.11
C VAL A 8 16.16 33.88 59.96
N LYS A 9 17.37 33.28 60.04
CA LYS A 9 17.77 32.26 59.05
C LYS A 9 16.88 30.99 59.15
N ARG A 10 16.61 30.55 60.36
CA ARG A 10 15.74 29.39 60.60
C ARG A 10 14.33 29.61 60.08
N ASP A 11 13.76 30.77 60.41
CA ASP A 11 12.39 31.09 60.01
C ASP A 11 12.28 31.25 58.49
N GLY A 12 13.30 31.80 57.81
CA GLY A 12 13.38 31.83 56.36
C GLY A 12 13.49 30.47 55.67
N ILE A 13 14.24 29.51 56.28
CA ILE A 13 14.31 28.14 55.78
C ILE A 13 13.00 27.39 55.96
N LEU A 14 12.29 27.59 57.09
CA LEU A 14 10.96 27.00 57.33
C LEU A 14 9.92 27.52 56.32
N GLU A 15 9.98 28.81 55.99
CA GLU A 15 9.08 29.41 54.98
C GLU A 15 9.37 28.84 53.57
N GLN A 16 10.62 28.59 53.21
CA GLN A 16 11.00 27.98 51.95
C GLN A 16 10.55 26.51 51.85
N LEU A 17 10.64 25.74 52.96
CA LEU A 17 10.11 24.37 53.03
C LEU A 17 8.61 24.30 52.87
N GLU A 18 7.86 25.23 53.52
CA GLU A 18 6.42 25.32 53.36
C GLU A 18 6.02 25.68 51.93
N GLN A 19 6.69 26.64 51.29
CA GLN A 19 6.45 27.00 49.90
C GLN A 19 6.71 25.83 48.95
N ALA A 20 7.74 25.03 49.25
CA ALA A 20 8.08 23.80 48.50
C ALA A 20 7.18 22.61 48.86
N LYS A 21 6.23 22.78 49.81
CA LYS A 21 5.34 21.71 50.28
C LYS A 21 6.03 20.52 50.93
N PHE A 22 7.18 20.74 51.54
CA PHE A 22 7.91 19.73 52.29
C PHE A 22 7.65 19.89 53.79
N VAL A 23 7.43 18.80 54.50
CA VAL A 23 7.31 18.76 55.96
C VAL A 23 8.67 18.55 56.58
N LEU A 24 9.11 19.46 57.46
CA LEU A 24 10.46 19.42 58.10
C LEU A 24 10.74 18.07 58.75
N ALA A 25 9.79 17.43 59.42
CA ALA A 25 9.95 16.15 60.07
C ALA A 25 10.32 15.04 59.08
N GLU A 26 9.63 15.01 57.92
CA GLU A 26 9.87 14.02 56.86
C GLU A 26 11.23 14.25 56.17
N VAL A 27 11.64 15.49 56.01
CA VAL A 27 12.94 15.85 55.41
C VAL A 27 14.07 15.40 56.37
N LEU A 28 13.92 15.61 57.68
CA LEU A 28 14.93 15.19 58.68
C LEU A 28 15.02 13.68 58.85
N GLU A 29 13.91 12.97 58.75
CA GLU A 29 13.88 11.49 58.83
C GLU A 29 14.55 10.83 57.60
N ASN A 30 14.45 11.44 56.44
CA ASN A 30 15.02 10.94 55.20
C ASN A 30 16.40 11.50 54.88
N LEU A 31 17.01 12.25 55.80
CA LEU A 31 18.37 12.80 55.60
C LEU A 31 19.40 11.68 55.80
N PRO A 32 20.26 11.37 54.81
CA PRO A 32 21.33 10.40 54.99
C PRO A 32 22.33 10.88 56.01
N GLU A 33 22.75 10.00 56.95
CA GLU A 33 23.67 10.32 58.07
C GLU A 33 25.04 10.81 57.65
N GLU A 34 25.45 10.56 56.37
CA GLU A 34 26.77 10.89 55.84
C GLU A 34 26.76 12.13 54.92
N LEU A 35 25.67 12.88 54.85
CA LEU A 35 25.58 14.04 53.90
C LEU A 35 26.29 15.25 54.48
N SER A 36 27.35 15.70 53.85
CA SER A 36 28.02 16.93 54.22
C SER A 36 27.36 18.13 53.52
N GLU A 37 27.33 19.28 54.22
CA GLU A 37 26.79 20.56 53.67
C GLU A 37 27.44 20.95 52.34
N GLU A 38 28.76 20.73 52.20
CA GLU A 38 29.53 20.99 50.97
C GLU A 38 29.10 20.09 49.80
N GLN A 39 28.73 18.83 50.05
CA GLN A 39 28.24 17.93 49.00
C GLN A 39 26.84 18.33 48.51
N CYS A 40 25.97 18.77 49.42
CA CYS A 40 24.64 19.29 49.04
C CYS A 40 24.73 20.56 48.21
N GLU A 41 25.61 21.48 48.56
CA GLU A 41 25.85 22.72 47.80
C GLU A 41 26.37 22.40 46.38
N GLN A 42 27.34 21.51 46.26
CA GLN A 42 27.86 21.07 44.95
C GLN A 42 26.80 20.39 44.11
N GLU A 43 25.93 19.58 44.68
CA GLU A 43 24.83 18.94 43.94
C GLU A 43 23.78 19.96 43.51
N LEU A 44 23.42 20.90 44.36
CA LEU A 44 22.49 21.99 44.04
C LEU A 44 23.03 22.85 42.89
N GLU A 45 24.33 23.20 42.91
CA GLU A 45 24.95 23.93 41.83
C GLU A 45 24.97 23.15 40.53
N LYS A 46 25.29 21.85 40.57
CA LYS A 46 25.23 20.96 39.41
C LYS A 46 23.81 20.86 38.84
N LEU A 47 22.80 20.71 39.70
CA LEU A 47 21.39 20.66 39.28
C LEU A 47 20.93 22.00 38.71
N GLY A 48 21.29 23.12 39.36
CA GLY A 48 21.02 24.45 38.83
C GLY A 48 21.60 24.70 37.44
N ASN A 49 22.85 24.29 37.25
CA ASN A 49 23.54 24.39 35.95
C ASN A 49 22.89 23.45 34.89
N ARG A 50 22.41 22.30 35.31
CA ARG A 50 21.66 21.39 34.42
C ARG A 50 20.33 22.02 34.00
N ILE A 51 19.57 22.57 34.93
CA ILE A 51 18.29 23.25 34.65
C ILE A 51 18.50 24.46 33.74
N GLN A 52 19.52 25.28 33.99
CA GLN A 52 19.85 26.42 33.11
C GLN A 52 20.22 25.98 31.68
N ARG A 53 20.91 24.85 31.52
CA ARG A 53 21.24 24.30 30.19
C ARG A 53 20.02 23.77 29.43
N LEU A 54 18.96 23.39 30.09
CA LEU A 54 17.72 22.97 29.43
C LEU A 54 16.98 24.12 28.74
N GLY A 55 17.29 25.39 29.15
CA GLY A 55 16.60 26.56 28.59
C GLY A 55 15.11 26.59 28.87
N PRO A 56 14.35 27.42 28.16
CA PRO A 56 12.90 27.47 28.32
C PRO A 56 12.29 26.14 27.84
N ILE A 57 11.80 25.34 28.79
CA ILE A 57 11.14 24.07 28.50
C ILE A 57 9.71 24.39 28.03
N ASN A 58 9.40 23.97 26.81
CA ASN A 58 8.04 24.03 26.31
C ASN A 58 7.23 22.83 26.85
N LEU A 59 6.50 23.03 27.94
CA LEU A 59 5.68 21.98 28.54
C LEU A 59 4.55 21.50 27.60
N ALA A 60 4.07 22.39 26.72
CA ALA A 60 3.08 22.01 25.70
C ALA A 60 3.63 20.99 24.69
N ALA A 61 4.95 20.94 24.49
CA ALA A 61 5.57 19.96 23.57
C ALA A 61 5.38 18.52 24.03
N ILE A 62 5.18 18.26 25.33
CA ILE A 62 4.92 16.92 25.86
C ILE A 62 3.55 16.43 25.42
N ASP A 63 2.55 17.28 25.54
CA ASP A 63 1.17 16.95 25.13
C ASP A 63 1.07 16.83 23.60
N GLU A 64 1.71 17.75 22.88
CA GLU A 64 1.78 17.70 21.42
C GLU A 64 2.48 16.41 20.94
N TYR A 65 3.58 16.01 21.57
CA TYR A 65 4.28 14.77 21.25
C TYR A 65 3.40 13.54 21.50
N SER A 66 2.67 13.51 22.61
CA SER A 66 1.74 12.41 22.93
C SER A 66 0.66 12.29 21.85
N GLN A 67 0.01 13.40 21.49
CA GLN A 67 -1.02 13.42 20.43
C GLN A 67 -0.46 13.00 19.07
N GLN A 68 0.71 13.51 18.70
CA GLN A 68 1.34 13.13 17.42
C GLN A 68 1.78 11.67 17.42
N SER A 69 2.22 11.14 18.56
CA SER A 69 2.59 9.73 18.71
C SER A 69 1.37 8.81 18.52
N GLU A 70 0.23 9.13 19.14
CA GLU A 70 -1.02 8.39 18.94
C GLU A 70 -1.49 8.44 17.49
N ARG A 71 -1.43 9.64 16.89
CA ARG A 71 -1.78 9.83 15.47
C ARG A 71 -0.88 9.02 14.56
N LYS A 72 0.43 8.99 14.85
CA LYS A 72 1.39 8.16 14.11
C LYS A 72 1.03 6.69 14.16
N VAL A 73 0.76 6.13 15.35
CA VAL A 73 0.37 4.72 15.52
C VAL A 73 -0.90 4.40 14.72
N TYR A 74 -1.89 5.29 14.74
CA TYR A 74 -3.11 5.13 13.94
C TYR A 74 -2.83 5.12 12.43
N LEU A 75 -2.01 6.05 11.94
CA LEU A 75 -1.64 6.13 10.52
C LEU A 75 -0.79 4.94 10.07
N ASP A 76 0.16 4.50 10.89
CA ASP A 76 0.98 3.32 10.62
C ASP A 76 0.10 2.05 10.47
N LYS A 77 -0.91 1.91 11.34
CA LYS A 77 -1.89 0.83 11.22
C LYS A 77 -2.71 0.90 9.94
N GLN A 78 -3.22 2.08 9.60
CA GLN A 78 -3.96 2.28 8.35
C GLN A 78 -3.10 2.01 7.11
N ASN A 79 -1.85 2.45 7.13
CA ASN A 79 -0.91 2.18 6.04
C ASN A 79 -0.71 0.67 5.85
N ALA A 80 -0.46 -0.07 6.94
CA ALA A 80 -0.31 -1.52 6.88
C ALA A 80 -1.58 -2.25 6.39
N ASP A 81 -2.77 -1.73 6.73
CA ASP A 81 -4.04 -2.29 6.23
C ASP A 81 -4.21 -2.03 4.73
N LEU A 82 -3.85 -0.84 4.25
CA LEU A 82 -3.89 -0.48 2.83
C LEU A 82 -2.88 -1.28 2.00
N GLU A 83 -1.65 -1.46 2.50
CA GLU A 83 -0.64 -2.29 1.83
C GLU A 83 -1.13 -3.73 1.67
N ARG A 84 -1.73 -4.33 2.71
CA ARG A 84 -2.33 -5.67 2.62
C ARG A 84 -3.49 -5.74 1.62
N ALA A 85 -4.29 -4.69 1.55
CA ALA A 85 -5.37 -4.61 0.57
C ALA A 85 -4.83 -4.51 -0.87
N LEU A 86 -3.79 -3.72 -1.09
CA LEU A 86 -3.11 -3.62 -2.39
C LEU A 86 -2.52 -4.95 -2.83
N ASP A 87 -1.79 -5.64 -1.95
CA ASP A 87 -1.24 -6.97 -2.25
C ASP A 87 -2.34 -7.97 -2.63
N THR A 88 -3.48 -7.91 -1.94
CA THR A 88 -4.63 -8.78 -2.24
C THR A 88 -5.20 -8.47 -3.62
N LEU A 89 -5.35 -7.18 -3.96
CA LEU A 89 -5.85 -6.75 -5.27
C LEU A 89 -4.88 -7.12 -6.39
N GLU A 90 -3.58 -6.90 -6.21
CA GLU A 90 -2.58 -7.28 -7.20
C GLU A 90 -2.58 -8.78 -7.47
N ASN A 91 -2.68 -9.60 -6.42
CA ASN A 91 -2.75 -11.05 -6.56
C ASN A 91 -4.04 -11.49 -7.28
N ALA A 92 -5.16 -10.82 -7.00
CA ALA A 92 -6.42 -11.07 -7.70
C ALA A 92 -6.32 -10.70 -9.18
N ILE A 93 -5.76 -9.54 -9.51
CA ILE A 93 -5.52 -9.10 -10.90
C ILE A 93 -4.64 -10.10 -11.64
N ARG A 94 -3.49 -10.48 -11.06
CA ARG A 94 -2.59 -11.48 -11.68
C ARG A 94 -3.29 -12.83 -11.95
N LYS A 95 -4.16 -13.25 -11.04
CA LYS A 95 -4.93 -14.48 -11.22
C LYS A 95 -5.95 -14.36 -12.34
N ILE A 96 -6.68 -13.23 -12.39
CA ILE A 96 -7.65 -12.93 -13.45
C ILE A 96 -6.96 -12.86 -14.80
N ASP A 97 -5.85 -12.14 -14.91
CA ASP A 97 -5.07 -12.03 -16.16
C ASP A 97 -4.62 -13.38 -16.66
N LYS A 98 -4.06 -14.20 -15.79
CA LYS A 98 -3.63 -15.57 -16.14
C LYS A 98 -4.78 -16.42 -16.64
N GLU A 99 -5.92 -16.39 -15.95
CA GLU A 99 -7.09 -17.16 -16.34
C GLU A 99 -7.72 -16.64 -17.63
N THR A 100 -7.79 -15.33 -17.80
CA THR A 100 -8.31 -14.69 -19.02
C THR A 100 -7.44 -15.04 -20.23
N ARG A 101 -6.11 -14.98 -20.10
CA ARG A 101 -5.18 -15.38 -21.16
C ARG A 101 -5.36 -16.86 -21.54
N SER A 102 -5.49 -17.73 -20.55
CA SER A 102 -5.71 -19.16 -20.80
C SER A 102 -7.03 -19.41 -21.52
N ARG A 103 -8.11 -18.82 -21.02
CA ARG A 103 -9.46 -18.96 -21.63
C ARG A 103 -9.53 -18.37 -23.03
N PHE A 104 -8.90 -17.20 -23.23
CA PHE A 104 -8.84 -16.58 -24.55
C PHE A 104 -8.12 -17.49 -25.55
N LYS A 105 -6.95 -18.00 -25.18
CA LYS A 105 -6.16 -18.89 -26.02
C LYS A 105 -6.95 -20.17 -26.38
N ASP A 106 -7.52 -20.84 -25.38
CA ASP A 106 -8.31 -22.05 -25.59
C ASP A 106 -9.51 -21.80 -26.51
N THR A 107 -10.17 -20.65 -26.35
CA THR A 107 -11.31 -20.24 -27.17
C THR A 107 -10.88 -19.92 -28.60
N PHE A 108 -9.80 -19.15 -28.74
CA PHE A 108 -9.20 -18.80 -30.01
C PHE A 108 -8.82 -20.07 -30.82
N ASP A 109 -8.11 -21.00 -30.19
CA ASP A 109 -7.68 -22.26 -30.85
C ASP A 109 -8.88 -23.09 -31.31
N LYS A 110 -9.93 -23.17 -30.49
CA LYS A 110 -11.17 -23.91 -30.84
C LYS A 110 -11.93 -23.26 -32.00
N ILE A 111 -12.05 -21.91 -31.97
CA ILE A 111 -12.71 -21.15 -33.05
C ILE A 111 -11.91 -21.29 -34.33
N ASN A 112 -10.59 -21.17 -34.24
CA ASN A 112 -9.69 -21.28 -35.38
C ASN A 112 -9.78 -22.67 -36.03
N ALA A 113 -9.73 -23.71 -35.23
CA ALA A 113 -9.96 -25.08 -35.73
C ALA A 113 -11.33 -25.28 -36.35
N GLY A 114 -12.38 -24.70 -35.74
CA GLY A 114 -13.73 -24.70 -36.30
C GLY A 114 -13.82 -24.00 -37.65
N LEU A 115 -13.23 -22.84 -37.78
CA LEU A 115 -13.15 -22.06 -39.02
C LEU A 115 -12.40 -22.82 -40.13
N GLN A 116 -11.24 -23.39 -39.81
CA GLN A 116 -10.44 -24.19 -40.74
C GLN A 116 -11.22 -25.40 -41.29
N ASN A 117 -12.08 -26.00 -40.48
CA ASN A 117 -12.91 -27.14 -40.89
C ASN A 117 -14.18 -26.74 -41.65
N LEU A 118 -14.78 -25.60 -41.32
CA LEU A 118 -16.05 -25.19 -41.93
C LEU A 118 -15.84 -24.42 -43.24
N PHE A 119 -14.78 -23.60 -43.32
CA PHE A 119 -14.52 -22.78 -44.51
C PHE A 119 -14.44 -23.58 -45.81
N PRO A 120 -13.67 -24.68 -45.91
CA PRO A 120 -13.62 -25.48 -47.14
C PRO A 120 -14.99 -26.13 -47.51
N LYS A 121 -15.83 -26.41 -46.51
CA LYS A 121 -17.16 -26.96 -46.74
C LYS A 121 -18.15 -25.97 -47.35
N VAL A 122 -18.03 -24.71 -46.88
CA VAL A 122 -18.90 -23.60 -47.35
C VAL A 122 -18.47 -23.11 -48.74
N PHE A 123 -17.17 -23.08 -49.03
CA PHE A 123 -16.62 -22.54 -50.29
C PHE A 123 -16.33 -23.63 -51.34
N GLY A 124 -16.48 -24.92 -51.00
CA GLY A 124 -16.07 -25.99 -51.87
C GLY A 124 -14.54 -26.15 -52.01
N GLY A 125 -13.79 -25.62 -51.09
CA GLY A 125 -12.33 -25.65 -51.05
C GLY A 125 -11.74 -24.37 -50.42
N GLY A 126 -10.43 -24.17 -50.56
CA GLY A 126 -9.73 -23.04 -49.93
C GLY A 126 -9.40 -23.26 -48.45
N HIS A 127 -8.93 -22.24 -47.80
CA HIS A 127 -8.64 -22.28 -46.38
C HIS A 127 -8.85 -20.91 -45.74
N ALA A 128 -9.17 -20.91 -44.46
CA ALA A 128 -9.22 -19.72 -43.63
C ALA A 128 -8.68 -20.02 -42.23
N TYR A 129 -8.13 -19.01 -41.58
CA TYR A 129 -7.66 -19.08 -40.22
C TYR A 129 -7.73 -17.71 -39.55
N LEU A 130 -7.68 -17.71 -38.23
CA LEU A 130 -7.57 -16.54 -37.41
C LEU A 130 -6.11 -16.27 -37.10
N ASP A 131 -5.72 -15.00 -37.13
CA ASP A 131 -4.37 -14.54 -36.80
C ASP A 131 -4.46 -13.43 -35.77
N MET A 132 -3.50 -13.40 -34.84
CA MET A 132 -3.41 -12.36 -33.81
C MET A 132 -2.58 -11.21 -34.34
N THR A 133 -3.06 -9.99 -34.15
CA THR A 133 -2.36 -8.78 -34.67
C THR A 133 -1.33 -8.22 -33.72
N GLY A 134 -1.27 -8.68 -32.47
CA GLY A 134 -0.33 -8.24 -31.44
C GLY A 134 0.26 -9.42 -30.64
N GLU A 135 1.32 -9.12 -29.92
CA GLU A 135 2.00 -10.13 -29.08
C GLU A 135 1.32 -10.38 -27.74
N ASP A 136 0.65 -9.36 -27.18
CA ASP A 136 -0.07 -9.49 -25.92
C ASP A 136 -1.49 -10.01 -26.15
N LEU A 137 -1.80 -11.18 -25.56
CA LEU A 137 -3.10 -11.83 -25.67
C LEU A 137 -4.29 -11.01 -25.15
N LEU A 138 -4.07 -10.07 -24.26
CA LEU A 138 -5.14 -9.24 -23.69
C LEU A 138 -5.41 -7.98 -24.52
N ASP A 139 -4.40 -7.48 -25.23
CA ASP A 139 -4.49 -6.26 -26.04
C ASP A 139 -4.48 -6.55 -27.55
N THR A 140 -4.44 -7.84 -27.93
CA THR A 140 -4.36 -8.22 -29.34
C THR A 140 -5.71 -8.11 -30.05
N GLY A 141 -5.69 -7.63 -31.29
CA GLY A 141 -6.79 -7.81 -32.21
C GLY A 141 -6.75 -9.20 -32.87
N VAL A 142 -7.87 -9.63 -33.44
CA VAL A 142 -7.96 -10.87 -34.22
C VAL A 142 -8.28 -10.52 -35.68
N ALA A 143 -7.38 -10.89 -36.58
CA ALA A 143 -7.56 -10.77 -38.01
C ALA A 143 -8.07 -12.08 -38.62
N ILE A 144 -8.93 -11.98 -39.63
CA ILE A 144 -9.40 -13.13 -40.37
C ILE A 144 -8.64 -13.23 -41.68
N MET A 145 -7.92 -14.34 -41.84
CA MET A 145 -7.23 -14.69 -43.07
C MET A 145 -8.09 -15.72 -43.80
N ALA A 146 -8.53 -15.39 -45.00
CA ALA A 146 -9.39 -16.28 -45.78
C ALA A 146 -8.97 -16.30 -47.27
N ARG A 147 -8.82 -17.50 -47.78
CA ARG A 147 -8.38 -17.77 -49.15
C ARG A 147 -9.37 -18.73 -49.85
N PRO A 148 -10.38 -18.16 -50.56
CA PRO A 148 -11.29 -18.99 -51.36
C PRO A 148 -10.57 -19.71 -52.53
N PRO A 149 -11.13 -20.79 -53.04
CA PRO A 149 -10.54 -21.52 -54.17
C PRO A 149 -10.35 -20.59 -55.40
N GLY A 150 -9.18 -20.69 -56.02
CA GLY A 150 -8.81 -19.88 -57.20
C GLY A 150 -8.25 -18.50 -56.94
N LYS A 151 -8.17 -18.05 -55.69
CA LYS A 151 -7.57 -16.75 -55.29
C LYS A 151 -6.22 -16.93 -54.58
N ARG A 152 -5.33 -15.93 -54.80
CA ARG A 152 -4.00 -15.91 -54.19
C ARG A 152 -3.94 -15.11 -52.89
N ASN A 153 -4.93 -14.22 -52.66
CA ASN A 153 -4.93 -13.30 -51.53
C ASN A 153 -5.60 -13.88 -50.29
N SER A 154 -5.03 -13.60 -49.14
CA SER A 154 -5.41 -14.23 -47.88
C SER A 154 -6.07 -13.28 -46.83
N THR A 155 -6.25 -11.99 -47.17
CA THR A 155 -6.88 -11.04 -46.24
C THR A 155 -8.37 -10.82 -46.59
N ILE A 156 -9.24 -10.73 -45.57
CA ILE A 156 -10.69 -10.52 -45.74
C ILE A 156 -11.02 -9.25 -46.53
N HIS A 157 -10.16 -8.22 -46.48
CA HIS A 157 -10.40 -6.95 -47.15
C HIS A 157 -10.43 -7.08 -48.68
N LEU A 158 -9.77 -8.04 -49.26
CA LEU A 158 -9.64 -8.28 -50.68
C LEU A 158 -10.70 -9.24 -51.24
N LEU A 159 -11.61 -9.71 -50.40
CA LEU A 159 -12.71 -10.57 -50.80
C LEU A 159 -13.90 -9.75 -51.35
N SER A 160 -14.66 -10.34 -52.27
CA SER A 160 -15.93 -9.78 -52.72
C SER A 160 -16.98 -9.74 -51.60
N GLY A 161 -18.03 -8.95 -51.74
CA GLY A 161 -19.08 -8.85 -50.72
C GLY A 161 -19.71 -10.19 -50.34
N GLY A 162 -20.01 -11.05 -51.32
CA GLY A 162 -20.54 -12.40 -51.09
C GLY A 162 -19.54 -13.32 -50.36
N GLU A 163 -18.27 -13.24 -50.75
CA GLU A 163 -17.22 -14.05 -50.09
C GLU A 163 -17.00 -13.58 -48.63
N LYS A 164 -17.07 -12.27 -48.36
CA LYS A 164 -17.05 -11.76 -46.98
C LYS A 164 -18.22 -12.29 -46.16
N ALA A 165 -19.41 -12.26 -46.72
CA ALA A 165 -20.60 -12.78 -46.04
C ALA A 165 -20.50 -14.25 -45.74
N MET A 166 -20.05 -15.08 -46.67
CA MET A 166 -19.85 -16.52 -46.47
C MET A 166 -18.77 -16.82 -45.46
N THR A 167 -17.65 -16.03 -45.43
CA THR A 167 -16.59 -16.15 -44.42
C THR A 167 -17.12 -15.80 -43.05
N ALA A 168 -17.90 -14.70 -42.92
CA ALA A 168 -18.53 -14.32 -41.69
C ALA A 168 -19.49 -15.43 -41.16
N ILE A 169 -20.30 -16.03 -42.03
CA ILE A 169 -21.20 -17.15 -41.69
C ILE A 169 -20.37 -18.32 -41.16
N ALA A 170 -19.29 -18.71 -41.84
CA ALA A 170 -18.42 -19.79 -41.38
C ALA A 170 -17.81 -19.52 -40.00
N LEU A 171 -17.39 -18.27 -39.75
CA LEU A 171 -16.88 -17.84 -38.43
C LEU A 171 -17.95 -17.89 -37.35
N VAL A 172 -19.15 -17.34 -37.63
CA VAL A 172 -20.28 -17.35 -36.69
C VAL A 172 -20.67 -18.78 -36.31
N PHE A 173 -20.78 -19.67 -37.27
CA PHE A 173 -21.03 -21.08 -36.97
C PHE A 173 -19.91 -21.78 -36.20
N SER A 174 -18.65 -21.36 -36.38
CA SER A 174 -17.51 -21.86 -35.60
C SER A 174 -17.63 -21.44 -34.15
N ILE A 175 -18.09 -20.21 -33.89
CA ILE A 175 -18.35 -19.68 -32.55
C ILE A 175 -19.53 -20.39 -31.88
N PHE A 176 -20.67 -20.57 -32.60
CA PHE A 176 -21.85 -21.26 -32.07
C PHE A 176 -21.58 -22.73 -31.70
N ARG A 177 -20.62 -23.37 -32.34
CA ARG A 177 -20.23 -24.76 -31.97
C ARG A 177 -19.53 -24.84 -30.63
N LEU A 178 -18.98 -23.72 -30.10
CA LEU A 178 -18.39 -23.68 -28.76
C LEU A 178 -19.45 -23.57 -27.66
N ASN A 179 -20.46 -22.77 -27.90
CA ASN A 179 -21.58 -22.57 -27.00
C ASN A 179 -22.88 -22.76 -27.77
N PRO A 180 -23.34 -24.01 -27.98
CA PRO A 180 -24.66 -24.24 -28.51
C PRO A 180 -25.67 -23.75 -27.46
N SER A 181 -26.32 -22.62 -27.72
CA SER A 181 -27.46 -22.13 -26.94
C SER A 181 -28.72 -22.90 -27.25
#